data_a5365a6ae3c16da90506af54e1ef490b
#
_entry.id   a5365a6ae3c16da90506af54e1ef490b
#
_cell.length_a   1.000
_cell.length_b   1.000
_cell.length_c   1.000
_cell.angle_alpha   90.00
_cell.angle_beta   90.00
_cell.angle_gamma   90.00
#
_symmetry.space_group_name_H-M   'P 1'
#
loop_
_entity.id
_entity.type
_entity.pdbx_description
1 polymer ?
#
loop_
_entity_poly.entity_id
_entity_poly.type
_entity_poly.pdbx_seq_one_letter_code
_entity_poly.pdbx_strand_id
1 'polypeptide(L)'
;MALITINGISLDPVAQSDALKAARLESPDASRSNYVLIQTSGPLSDEQKEELARLGAEIQEYVPESTYLCRHEPSDLDAIRALPFVVWADVYLEGFKIAPSLRSATLDAATSVLPAAVPRSPSRKPREVDVVLHDDVDPSAEPVREQLAAAAGVDPDELQVGRRKVRLTVQEGELPKLAALDDVHHIEPVPARQLFNNVARPILHADVVVNGTQYQGDGEIIAVADTGFDKGSTSNVHPAFTGRVAKLYALGRTSPAKSNDPHGHGTHVAGSALGNGTSSTMGGAIQGTAPRARLVLSRRSTRAGAWAASRPTSTTSSNRPTTTTRPAFTPTRGAPPPPASPMTPAHARSTTSCGTSRTW
;
A
#
# COMPACT_ATOMS: atom_id res chain seq x y z
N MET A 1 -13.14 -19.04 -21.81
CA MET A 1 -13.21 -19.48 -20.42
C MET A 1 -12.54 -18.44 -19.57
N ALA A 2 -13.11 -18.14 -18.43
CA ALA A 2 -12.64 -17.01 -17.61
C ALA A 2 -11.59 -17.52 -16.63
N LEU A 3 -10.37 -16.97 -16.74
CA LEU A 3 -9.27 -17.24 -15.81
C LEU A 3 -9.50 -16.48 -14.50
N ILE A 4 -9.58 -17.18 -13.39
CA ILE A 4 -9.53 -16.55 -12.07
C ILE A 4 -8.09 -16.10 -11.82
N THR A 5 -7.87 -14.82 -11.49
CA THR A 5 -6.54 -14.32 -11.13
C THR A 5 -6.58 -13.72 -9.75
N ILE A 6 -5.86 -14.33 -8.82
CA ILE A 6 -5.77 -13.90 -7.41
C ILE A 6 -4.29 -13.85 -7.04
N ASN A 7 -3.85 -12.75 -6.45
CA ASN A 7 -2.48 -12.58 -5.94
C ASN A 7 -1.37 -12.93 -6.98
N GLY A 8 -1.62 -12.61 -8.25
CA GLY A 8 -0.70 -12.91 -9.35
C GLY A 8 -0.69 -14.38 -9.81
N ILE A 9 -1.66 -15.17 -9.38
CA ILE A 9 -1.84 -16.59 -9.77
C ILE A 9 -3.09 -16.69 -10.60
N SER A 10 -2.97 -17.27 -11.80
CA SER A 10 -4.09 -17.48 -12.70
C SER A 10 -4.44 -18.95 -12.80
N LEU A 11 -5.73 -19.26 -12.74
CA LEU A 11 -6.30 -20.61 -12.82
C LEU A 11 -7.56 -20.59 -13.68
N ASP A 12 -7.69 -21.56 -14.60
CA ASP A 12 -8.97 -21.93 -15.22
C ASP A 12 -9.54 -23.13 -14.47
N PRO A 13 -10.49 -22.94 -13.54
CA PRO A 13 -10.96 -24.02 -12.67
C PRO A 13 -11.72 -25.10 -13.44
N VAL A 14 -12.38 -24.74 -14.53
CA VAL A 14 -13.15 -25.68 -15.34
C VAL A 14 -12.24 -26.51 -16.25
N ALA A 15 -11.31 -25.84 -16.96
CA ALA A 15 -10.39 -26.55 -17.86
C ALA A 15 -9.32 -27.37 -17.09
N GLN A 16 -9.03 -27.00 -15.84
CA GLN A 16 -7.99 -27.62 -15.01
C GLN A 16 -8.54 -28.48 -13.87
N SER A 17 -9.83 -28.77 -13.85
CA SER A 17 -10.50 -29.54 -12.81
C SER A 17 -9.81 -30.90 -12.53
N ASP A 18 -9.43 -31.66 -13.54
CA ASP A 18 -8.74 -32.94 -13.35
C ASP A 18 -7.35 -32.75 -12.71
N ALA A 19 -6.66 -31.70 -13.05
CA ALA A 19 -5.36 -31.38 -12.45
C ALA A 19 -5.52 -30.91 -10.98
N LEU A 20 -6.58 -30.16 -10.67
CA LEU A 20 -6.92 -29.78 -9.30
C LEU A 20 -7.24 -31.01 -8.43
N LYS A 21 -8.03 -31.96 -8.97
CA LYS A 21 -8.33 -33.24 -8.31
C LYS A 21 -7.07 -34.06 -8.08
N ALA A 22 -6.22 -34.20 -9.10
CA ALA A 22 -4.97 -34.93 -9.01
C ALA A 22 -4.01 -34.32 -7.96
N ALA A 23 -3.99 -32.99 -7.86
CA ALA A 23 -3.22 -32.25 -6.85
C ALA A 23 -3.88 -32.21 -5.46
N ARG A 24 -5.08 -32.80 -5.31
CA ARG A 24 -5.91 -32.74 -4.09
C ARG A 24 -6.20 -31.30 -3.63
N LEU A 25 -6.37 -30.40 -4.59
CA LEU A 25 -6.66 -28.99 -4.34
C LEU A 25 -8.15 -28.66 -4.46
N GLU A 26 -8.92 -29.50 -5.17
CA GLU A 26 -10.38 -29.42 -5.20
C GLU A 26 -10.97 -30.09 -3.96
N SER A 27 -11.90 -29.43 -3.31
CA SER A 27 -12.59 -29.97 -2.15
C SER A 27 -14.08 -30.14 -2.46
N PRO A 28 -14.69 -31.30 -2.16
CA PRO A 28 -16.12 -31.50 -2.35
C PRO A 28 -16.96 -30.68 -1.37
N ASP A 29 -16.40 -30.28 -0.26
CA ASP A 29 -17.06 -29.53 0.81
C ASP A 29 -16.17 -28.39 1.36
N ALA A 30 -16.75 -27.53 2.18
CA ALA A 30 -16.09 -26.40 2.80
C ALA A 30 -15.44 -26.75 4.15
N SER A 31 -15.35 -28.03 4.52
CA SER A 31 -14.81 -28.45 5.84
C SER A 31 -13.33 -28.08 6.04
N ARG A 32 -12.63 -27.73 4.97
CA ARG A 32 -11.22 -27.35 5.01
C ARG A 32 -10.99 -25.85 5.18
N SER A 33 -12.00 -25.03 4.92
CA SER A 33 -11.93 -23.58 5.04
C SER A 33 -13.33 -22.97 5.15
N ASN A 34 -13.44 -21.89 5.92
CA ASN A 34 -14.63 -21.05 5.96
C ASN A 34 -14.65 -20.00 4.84
N TYR A 35 -13.67 -20.01 3.94
CA TYR A 35 -13.58 -19.09 2.82
C TYR A 35 -13.62 -19.86 1.50
N VAL A 36 -14.54 -19.46 0.65
CA VAL A 36 -14.81 -20.12 -0.63
C VAL A 36 -14.77 -19.13 -1.78
N LEU A 37 -14.37 -19.63 -2.96
CA LEU A 37 -14.46 -18.91 -4.22
C LEU A 37 -15.64 -19.42 -5.00
N ILE A 38 -16.48 -18.50 -5.49
CA ILE A 38 -17.64 -18.80 -6.31
C ILE A 38 -17.49 -18.04 -7.63
N GLN A 39 -17.32 -18.77 -8.73
CA GLN A 39 -17.32 -18.19 -10.07
C GLN A 39 -18.71 -18.33 -10.69
N THR A 40 -19.21 -17.24 -11.25
CA THR A 40 -20.55 -17.16 -11.83
C THR A 40 -20.49 -16.91 -13.34
N SER A 41 -21.58 -17.16 -14.04
CA SER A 41 -21.69 -16.98 -15.50
C SER A 41 -21.63 -15.50 -15.95
N GLY A 42 -21.75 -14.57 -15.03
CA GLY A 42 -21.69 -13.13 -15.22
C GLY A 42 -21.80 -12.40 -13.88
N PRO A 43 -21.74 -11.06 -13.86
CA PRO A 43 -21.93 -10.29 -12.64
C PRO A 43 -23.24 -10.63 -11.95
N LEU A 44 -23.21 -10.80 -10.62
CA LEU A 44 -24.41 -11.16 -9.85
C LEU A 44 -25.41 -10.01 -9.79
N SER A 45 -26.70 -10.33 -10.01
CA SER A 45 -27.81 -9.44 -9.65
C SER A 45 -28.00 -9.39 -8.13
N ASP A 46 -28.79 -8.44 -7.65
CA ASP A 46 -29.05 -8.34 -6.20
C ASP A 46 -29.84 -9.55 -5.70
N GLU A 47 -30.77 -10.10 -6.48
CA GLU A 47 -31.51 -11.32 -6.15
C GLU A 47 -30.58 -12.55 -6.04
N GLN A 48 -29.58 -12.65 -6.92
CA GLN A 48 -28.57 -13.71 -6.88
C GLN A 48 -27.65 -13.60 -5.66
N LYS A 49 -27.30 -12.38 -5.26
CA LYS A 49 -26.54 -12.15 -4.03
C LYS A 49 -27.36 -12.55 -2.79
N GLU A 50 -28.65 -12.21 -2.76
CA GLU A 50 -29.55 -12.62 -1.68
C GLU A 50 -29.72 -14.15 -1.65
N GLU A 51 -29.70 -14.82 -2.80
CA GLU A 51 -29.77 -16.27 -2.87
C GLU A 51 -28.51 -16.93 -2.29
N LEU A 52 -27.31 -16.42 -2.62
CA LEU A 52 -26.06 -16.86 -2.01
C LEU A 52 -26.07 -16.63 -0.50
N ALA A 53 -26.52 -15.44 -0.05
CA ALA A 53 -26.61 -15.13 1.36
C ALA A 53 -27.57 -16.06 2.13
N ARG A 54 -28.70 -16.46 1.50
CA ARG A 54 -29.62 -17.46 2.08
C ARG A 54 -29.00 -18.85 2.23
N LEU A 55 -28.03 -19.19 1.40
CA LEU A 55 -27.24 -20.41 1.53
C LEU A 55 -26.02 -20.24 2.48
N GLY A 56 -25.90 -19.09 3.14
CA GLY A 56 -24.82 -18.81 4.07
C GLY A 56 -23.50 -18.37 3.42
N ALA A 57 -23.52 -18.03 2.13
CA ALA A 57 -22.35 -17.48 1.45
C ALA A 57 -22.37 -15.94 1.52
N GLU A 58 -21.55 -15.36 2.36
CA GLU A 58 -21.42 -13.93 2.60
C GLU A 58 -20.28 -13.37 1.74
N ILE A 59 -20.61 -12.52 0.77
CA ILE A 59 -19.63 -11.97 -0.18
C ILE A 59 -18.73 -10.98 0.55
N GLN A 60 -17.42 -11.22 0.54
CA GLN A 60 -16.39 -10.34 1.11
C GLN A 60 -15.67 -9.53 0.02
N GLU A 61 -15.34 -10.15 -1.11
CA GLU A 61 -14.53 -9.51 -2.14
C GLU A 61 -14.98 -9.95 -3.54
N TYR A 62 -14.93 -9.01 -4.48
CA TYR A 62 -15.06 -9.30 -5.91
C TYR A 62 -13.69 -9.56 -6.53
N VAL A 63 -13.52 -10.70 -7.12
CA VAL A 63 -12.36 -11.08 -7.92
C VAL A 63 -12.72 -10.96 -9.40
N PRO A 64 -11.85 -10.45 -10.29
CA PRO A 64 -12.11 -10.39 -11.73
C PRO A 64 -12.66 -11.70 -12.31
N GLU A 65 -13.37 -11.58 -13.45
CA GLU A 65 -14.02 -12.67 -14.15
C GLU A 65 -15.20 -13.29 -13.39
N SER A 66 -16.04 -12.40 -12.83
CA SER A 66 -17.28 -12.77 -12.13
C SER A 66 -17.06 -13.80 -11.02
N THR A 67 -15.98 -13.65 -10.29
CA THR A 67 -15.63 -14.51 -9.15
C THR A 67 -15.78 -13.72 -7.85
N TYR A 68 -16.24 -14.40 -6.81
CA TYR A 68 -16.51 -13.80 -5.51
C TYR A 68 -15.84 -14.63 -4.44
N LEU A 69 -15.04 -13.98 -3.58
CA LEU A 69 -14.57 -14.56 -2.34
C LEU A 69 -15.67 -14.37 -1.29
N CYS A 70 -16.12 -15.48 -0.73
CA CYS A 70 -17.20 -15.48 0.25
C CYS A 70 -16.76 -16.18 1.53
N ARG A 71 -17.26 -15.69 2.67
CA ARG A 71 -17.31 -16.48 3.90
C ARG A 71 -18.46 -17.47 3.79
N HIS A 72 -18.20 -18.73 4.17
CA HIS A 72 -19.17 -19.79 4.11
C HIS A 72 -18.85 -20.88 5.14
N GLU A 73 -19.62 -20.94 6.22
CA GLU A 73 -19.39 -21.90 7.33
C GLU A 73 -19.99 -23.29 7.13
N PRO A 74 -21.04 -23.52 6.27
CA PRO A 74 -21.54 -24.86 6.00
C PRO A 74 -20.46 -25.81 5.50
N SER A 75 -20.62 -27.11 5.83
CA SER A 75 -19.60 -28.12 5.55
C SER A 75 -19.58 -28.63 4.10
N ASP A 76 -20.53 -28.23 3.25
CA ASP A 76 -20.58 -28.61 1.85
C ASP A 76 -20.91 -27.43 0.92
N LEU A 77 -20.61 -27.59 -0.36
CA LEU A 77 -20.86 -26.59 -1.40
C LEU A 77 -21.91 -27.03 -2.42
N ASP A 78 -22.58 -28.15 -2.20
CA ASP A 78 -23.47 -28.74 -3.20
C ASP A 78 -24.67 -27.85 -3.53
N ALA A 79 -25.26 -27.21 -2.53
CA ALA A 79 -26.34 -26.27 -2.72
C ALA A 79 -25.91 -25.03 -3.53
N ILE A 80 -24.70 -24.53 -3.33
CA ILE A 80 -24.13 -23.41 -4.08
C ILE A 80 -23.84 -23.84 -5.51
N ARG A 81 -23.21 -25.00 -5.70
CA ARG A 81 -22.90 -25.58 -7.01
C ARG A 81 -24.12 -25.88 -7.85
N ALA A 82 -25.26 -26.17 -7.22
CA ALA A 82 -26.53 -26.43 -7.89
C ALA A 82 -27.21 -25.16 -8.43
N LEU A 83 -26.76 -23.97 -8.07
CA LEU A 83 -27.35 -22.71 -8.56
C LEU A 83 -27.08 -22.54 -10.07
N PRO A 84 -28.09 -22.18 -10.88
CA PRO A 84 -27.97 -22.13 -12.34
C PRO A 84 -26.98 -21.07 -12.85
N PHE A 85 -26.64 -20.08 -12.04
CA PHE A 85 -25.69 -19.04 -12.37
C PHE A 85 -24.26 -19.31 -11.86
N VAL A 86 -24.04 -20.36 -11.07
CA VAL A 86 -22.72 -20.76 -10.58
C VAL A 86 -22.06 -21.69 -11.59
N VAL A 87 -20.86 -21.34 -12.01
CA VAL A 87 -20.05 -22.12 -12.95
C VAL A 87 -19.10 -23.04 -12.19
N TRP A 88 -18.56 -22.54 -11.08
CA TRP A 88 -17.62 -23.26 -10.23
C TRP A 88 -17.64 -22.71 -8.82
N ALA A 89 -17.45 -23.57 -7.84
CA ALA A 89 -17.26 -23.16 -6.44
C ALA A 89 -16.34 -24.17 -5.74
N ASP A 90 -15.37 -23.65 -4.99
CA ASP A 90 -14.44 -24.43 -4.17
C ASP A 90 -13.89 -23.57 -3.00
N VAL A 91 -13.21 -24.21 -2.08
CA VAL A 91 -12.53 -23.52 -0.97
C VAL A 91 -11.47 -22.55 -1.50
N TYR A 92 -11.15 -21.52 -0.72
CA TYR A 92 -10.06 -20.63 -1.00
C TYR A 92 -8.72 -21.35 -0.81
N LEU A 93 -8.10 -21.73 -1.94
CA LEU A 93 -6.95 -22.61 -1.94
C LEU A 93 -5.70 -21.96 -1.37
N GLU A 94 -4.93 -22.68 -0.55
CA GLU A 94 -3.63 -22.24 -0.01
C GLU A 94 -2.66 -21.77 -1.12
N GLY A 95 -2.79 -22.33 -2.33
CA GLY A 95 -2.03 -21.91 -3.49
C GLY A 95 -2.19 -20.45 -3.86
N PHE A 96 -3.31 -19.81 -3.55
CA PHE A 96 -3.53 -18.38 -3.79
C PHE A 96 -2.94 -17.47 -2.70
N LYS A 97 -2.61 -18.02 -1.53
CA LYS A 97 -2.24 -17.23 -0.35
C LYS A 97 -0.79 -16.75 -0.35
N ILE A 98 0.13 -17.39 -1.06
CA ILE A 98 1.55 -16.98 -1.08
C ILE A 98 1.86 -16.25 -2.38
N ALA A 99 2.32 -15.01 -2.29
CA ALA A 99 2.74 -14.23 -3.46
C ALA A 99 3.81 -14.95 -4.29
N PRO A 100 3.77 -14.91 -5.64
CA PRO A 100 4.74 -15.58 -6.50
C PRO A 100 6.20 -15.24 -6.18
N SER A 101 6.49 -13.99 -5.82
CA SER A 101 7.84 -13.52 -5.46
C SER A 101 8.42 -14.12 -4.18
N LEU A 102 7.58 -14.71 -3.32
CA LEU A 102 7.99 -15.42 -2.11
C LEU A 102 8.25 -16.91 -2.35
N ARG A 103 7.91 -17.42 -3.54
CA ARG A 103 8.11 -18.82 -3.91
C ARG A 103 9.52 -19.01 -4.45
N SER A 104 10.14 -20.13 -4.09
CA SER A 104 11.46 -20.47 -4.65
C SER A 104 11.32 -20.74 -6.16
N ALA A 105 12.20 -20.17 -6.97
CA ALA A 105 12.22 -20.32 -8.44
C ALA A 105 12.24 -21.79 -8.96
N THR A 106 12.48 -22.74 -8.08
CA THR A 106 12.43 -24.17 -8.39
C THR A 106 11.02 -24.78 -8.39
N LEU A 107 9.99 -24.00 -8.00
CA LEU A 107 8.58 -24.40 -8.01
C LEU A 107 7.88 -24.02 -9.30
N ASP A 108 8.36 -22.99 -10.01
CA ASP A 108 7.73 -22.45 -11.22
C ASP A 108 7.91 -23.34 -12.46
N ALA A 109 8.86 -24.26 -12.44
CA ALA A 109 9.20 -25.09 -13.60
C ALA A 109 8.43 -26.42 -13.70
N ALA A 110 7.72 -26.84 -12.67
CA ALA A 110 7.18 -28.21 -12.60
C ALA A 110 5.65 -28.31 -12.79
N THR A 111 4.91 -27.23 -12.71
CA THR A 111 3.43 -27.28 -12.83
C THR A 111 2.87 -26.01 -13.45
N SER A 112 2.34 -26.12 -14.65
CA SER A 112 1.50 -25.13 -15.34
C SER A 112 0.08 -24.99 -14.74
N VAL A 113 -0.17 -25.64 -13.64
CA VAL A 113 -1.41 -25.62 -12.85
C VAL A 113 -0.96 -25.32 -11.44
N LEU A 114 -1.56 -24.58 -10.66
CA LEU A 114 -1.24 -24.14 -9.30
C LEU A 114 0.11 -24.70 -8.78
N PRO A 115 1.07 -23.88 -8.39
CA PRO A 115 2.29 -24.39 -7.78
C PRO A 115 1.91 -25.10 -6.49
N ALA A 116 1.99 -26.42 -6.51
CA ALA A 116 1.78 -27.23 -5.33
C ALA A 116 2.74 -26.75 -4.23
N ALA A 117 2.25 -26.53 -3.05
CA ALA A 117 3.06 -26.40 -1.85
C ALA A 117 3.73 -27.75 -1.59
N VAL A 118 4.77 -28.08 -2.35
CA VAL A 118 5.58 -29.30 -2.08
C VAL A 118 6.64 -28.88 -1.07
N PRO A 119 6.67 -29.51 0.12
CA PRO A 119 7.71 -29.29 1.09
C PRO A 119 9.03 -29.76 0.50
N ARG A 120 9.87 -28.85 0.07
CA ARG A 120 11.31 -29.10 -0.06
C ARG A 120 11.97 -28.65 1.23
N SER A 121 13.14 -29.19 1.51
CA SER A 121 13.93 -28.91 2.72
C SER A 121 13.79 -27.46 3.14
N PRO A 122 13.41 -27.20 4.40
CA PRO A 122 13.04 -25.86 4.83
C PRO A 122 14.18 -24.88 4.56
N SER A 123 13.95 -23.94 3.68
CA SER A 123 14.88 -22.84 3.45
C SER A 123 14.93 -22.01 4.73
N ARG A 124 16.11 -21.84 5.28
CA ARG A 124 16.37 -21.02 6.48
C ARG A 124 16.59 -19.55 6.14
N LYS A 125 16.19 -19.12 4.95
CA LYS A 125 16.32 -17.71 4.56
C LYS A 125 15.22 -16.89 5.22
N PRO A 126 15.56 -15.92 6.08
CA PRO A 126 14.56 -15.04 6.69
C PRO A 126 13.95 -14.13 5.62
N ARG A 127 12.64 -13.92 5.72
CA ARG A 127 11.85 -13.03 4.87
C ARG A 127 10.99 -12.14 5.75
N GLU A 128 11.04 -10.84 5.51
CA GLU A 128 10.06 -9.93 6.08
C GLU A 128 8.82 -9.94 5.20
N VAL A 129 7.66 -10.27 5.80
CA VAL A 129 6.41 -10.43 5.10
C VAL A 129 5.28 -9.68 5.79
N ASP A 130 4.30 -9.26 5.02
CA ASP A 130 3.00 -8.83 5.49
C ASP A 130 2.01 -9.99 5.28
N VAL A 131 1.45 -10.51 6.37
CA VAL A 131 0.36 -11.48 6.36
C VAL A 131 -0.94 -10.69 6.42
N VAL A 132 -1.67 -10.68 5.32
CA VAL A 132 -2.97 -10.01 5.19
C VAL A 132 -4.05 -11.01 5.59
N LEU A 133 -4.95 -10.58 6.48
CA LEU A 133 -6.06 -11.39 6.97
C LEU A 133 -7.35 -11.08 6.20
N HIS A 134 -8.31 -11.98 6.25
CA HIS A 134 -9.65 -11.74 5.72
C HIS A 134 -10.31 -10.56 6.44
N ASP A 135 -11.30 -9.91 5.81
CA ASP A 135 -11.88 -8.64 6.26
C ASP A 135 -12.62 -8.74 7.60
N ASP A 136 -13.10 -9.89 7.94
CA ASP A 136 -13.84 -10.23 9.15
C ASP A 136 -12.94 -10.69 10.31
N VAL A 137 -11.61 -10.78 10.09
CA VAL A 137 -10.64 -11.21 11.09
C VAL A 137 -9.97 -10.00 11.75
N ASP A 138 -10.00 -9.94 13.08
CA ASP A 138 -9.28 -8.92 13.84
C ASP A 138 -7.82 -9.33 14.08
N PRO A 139 -6.85 -8.66 13.45
CA PRO A 139 -5.43 -8.98 13.60
C PRO A 139 -4.88 -8.72 15.01
N SER A 140 -5.63 -7.97 15.84
CA SER A 140 -5.25 -7.68 17.24
C SER A 140 -5.76 -8.72 18.24
N ALA A 141 -6.67 -9.59 17.81
CA ALA A 141 -7.21 -10.64 18.66
C ALA A 141 -6.11 -11.61 19.11
N GLU A 142 -6.05 -11.90 20.41
CA GLU A 142 -5.01 -12.75 21.00
C GLU A 142 -4.93 -14.14 20.35
N PRO A 143 -6.06 -14.86 20.08
CA PRO A 143 -6.00 -16.16 19.42
C PRO A 143 -5.39 -16.11 18.02
N VAL A 144 -5.68 -15.05 17.26
CA VAL A 144 -5.15 -14.84 15.90
C VAL A 144 -3.64 -14.61 15.95
N ARG A 145 -3.18 -13.77 16.89
CA ARG A 145 -1.76 -13.49 17.08
C ARG A 145 -0.98 -14.74 17.50
N GLU A 146 -1.52 -15.51 18.43
CA GLU A 146 -0.91 -16.77 18.88
C GLU A 146 -0.79 -17.79 17.75
N GLN A 147 -1.84 -17.96 16.94
CA GLN A 147 -1.82 -18.87 15.79
C GLN A 147 -0.81 -18.43 14.72
N LEU A 148 -0.75 -17.14 14.40
CA LEU A 148 0.24 -16.61 13.45
C LEU A 148 1.67 -16.80 13.97
N ALA A 149 1.93 -16.49 15.23
CA ALA A 149 3.23 -16.64 15.85
C ALA A 149 3.68 -18.12 15.88
N ALA A 150 2.78 -19.01 16.26
CA ALA A 150 3.06 -20.46 16.28
C ALA A 150 3.36 -21.00 14.87
N ALA A 151 2.59 -20.59 13.86
CA ALA A 151 2.79 -21.00 12.48
C ALA A 151 4.09 -20.46 11.88
N ALA A 152 4.49 -19.26 12.26
CA ALA A 152 5.73 -18.61 11.83
C ALA A 152 6.95 -19.06 12.63
N GLY A 153 6.76 -19.68 13.81
CA GLY A 153 7.83 -20.05 14.72
C GLY A 153 8.54 -18.85 15.35
N VAL A 154 7.78 -17.79 15.67
CA VAL A 154 8.27 -16.55 16.30
C VAL A 154 7.51 -16.25 17.60
N ASP A 155 8.02 -15.29 18.39
CA ASP A 155 7.32 -14.83 19.59
C ASP A 155 6.14 -13.92 19.17
N PRO A 156 4.95 -14.01 19.81
CA PRO A 156 3.82 -13.10 19.56
C PRO A 156 4.16 -11.63 19.72
N ASP A 157 5.15 -11.28 20.55
CA ASP A 157 5.60 -9.90 20.75
C ASP A 157 6.45 -9.35 19.57
N GLU A 158 6.95 -10.23 18.70
CA GLU A 158 7.64 -9.83 17.46
C GLU A 158 6.68 -9.42 16.34
N LEU A 159 5.39 -9.70 16.50
CA LEU A 159 4.37 -9.37 15.51
C LEU A 159 4.05 -7.87 15.49
N GLN A 160 4.19 -7.24 14.34
CA GLN A 160 3.79 -5.85 14.13
C GLN A 160 2.36 -5.80 13.59
N VAL A 161 1.39 -5.61 14.48
CA VAL A 161 -0.03 -5.63 14.15
C VAL A 161 -0.44 -4.31 13.48
N GLY A 162 -0.99 -4.39 12.27
CA GLY A 162 -1.61 -3.30 11.53
C GLY A 162 -3.14 -3.42 11.51
N ARG A 163 -3.80 -2.65 10.65
CA ARG A 163 -5.27 -2.63 10.60
C ARG A 163 -5.88 -3.92 10.04
N ARG A 164 -5.29 -4.52 9.02
CA ARG A 164 -5.76 -5.72 8.31
C ARG A 164 -4.65 -6.71 8.07
N LYS A 165 -3.46 -6.44 8.57
CA LYS A 165 -2.28 -7.25 8.33
C LYS A 165 -1.35 -7.27 9.53
N VAL A 166 -0.60 -8.32 9.60
CA VAL A 166 0.46 -8.53 10.59
C VAL A 166 1.78 -8.65 9.85
N ARG A 167 2.75 -7.80 10.20
CA ARG A 167 4.11 -7.87 9.69
C ARG A 167 4.98 -8.67 10.62
N LEU A 168 5.78 -9.56 10.04
CA LEU A 168 6.73 -10.38 10.78
C LEU A 168 7.90 -10.81 9.90
N THR A 169 8.99 -11.24 10.53
CA THR A 169 10.09 -11.94 9.87
C THR A 169 9.93 -13.44 10.07
N VAL A 170 9.83 -14.18 8.99
CA VAL A 170 9.60 -15.62 8.99
C VAL A 170 10.66 -16.36 8.17
N GLN A 171 10.98 -17.59 8.53
CA GLN A 171 11.78 -18.45 7.67
C GLN A 171 10.97 -18.87 6.44
N GLU A 172 11.57 -18.84 5.25
CA GLU A 172 10.90 -19.17 3.99
C GLU A 172 10.18 -20.52 4.03
N GLY A 173 10.76 -21.49 4.76
CA GLY A 173 10.16 -22.82 4.95
C GLY A 173 8.89 -22.86 5.80
N GLU A 174 8.58 -21.80 6.55
CA GLU A 174 7.38 -21.71 7.39
C GLU A 174 6.19 -21.01 6.67
N LEU A 175 6.43 -20.41 5.51
CA LEU A 175 5.37 -19.76 4.72
C LEU A 175 4.16 -20.67 4.44
N PRO A 176 4.34 -21.98 4.11
CA PRO A 176 3.20 -22.87 3.92
C PRO A 176 2.36 -23.07 5.19
N LYS A 177 2.96 -23.03 6.38
CA LYS A 177 2.22 -23.16 7.65
C LYS A 177 1.36 -21.93 7.91
N LEU A 178 1.86 -20.73 7.58
CA LEU A 178 1.08 -19.51 7.62
C LEU A 178 -0.06 -19.53 6.60
N ALA A 179 0.20 -20.01 5.38
CA ALA A 179 -0.82 -20.11 4.34
C ALA A 179 -1.92 -21.13 4.68
N ALA A 180 -1.59 -22.16 5.48
CA ALA A 180 -2.55 -23.16 5.93
C ALA A 180 -3.56 -22.62 6.98
N LEU A 181 -3.26 -21.47 7.60
CA LEU A 181 -4.22 -20.82 8.49
C LEU A 181 -5.40 -20.27 7.69
N ASP A 182 -6.61 -20.56 8.15
CA ASP A 182 -7.83 -20.19 7.46
C ASP A 182 -8.01 -18.65 7.44
N ASP A 183 -7.71 -17.98 8.52
CA ASP A 183 -7.77 -16.52 8.69
C ASP A 183 -6.86 -15.74 7.72
N VAL A 184 -5.88 -16.41 7.12
CA VAL A 184 -4.93 -15.77 6.20
C VAL A 184 -5.52 -15.64 4.80
N HIS A 185 -5.67 -14.40 4.33
CA HIS A 185 -6.06 -14.09 2.97
C HIS A 185 -4.88 -14.23 2.01
N HIS A 186 -3.77 -13.53 2.27
CA HIS A 186 -2.54 -13.72 1.50
C HIS A 186 -1.29 -13.26 2.25
N ILE A 187 -0.14 -13.68 1.74
CA ILE A 187 1.19 -13.35 2.28
C ILE A 187 1.97 -12.66 1.17
N GLU A 188 2.36 -11.42 1.42
CA GLU A 188 3.13 -10.59 0.48
C GLU A 188 4.51 -10.23 1.04
N PRO A 189 5.54 -10.08 0.17
CA PRO A 189 6.84 -9.60 0.65
C PRO A 189 6.73 -8.15 1.06
N VAL A 190 7.43 -7.77 2.11
CA VAL A 190 7.62 -6.35 2.43
C VAL A 190 8.63 -5.79 1.42
N PRO A 191 8.22 -4.86 0.54
CA PRO A 191 9.13 -4.29 -0.43
C PRO A 191 10.20 -3.48 0.28
N ALA A 192 11.44 -3.63 -0.15
CA ALA A 192 12.51 -2.77 0.32
C ALA A 192 12.15 -1.31 0.05
N ARG A 193 12.15 -0.49 1.10
CA ARG A 193 11.88 0.94 0.97
C ARG A 193 13.00 1.57 0.14
N GLN A 194 12.63 2.20 -0.95
CA GLN A 194 13.54 2.93 -1.82
C GLN A 194 13.16 4.41 -1.83
N LEU A 195 14.17 5.26 -1.98
CA LEU A 195 13.98 6.70 -2.11
C LEU A 195 13.90 7.03 -3.60
N PHE A 196 12.78 7.59 -4.04
CA PHE A 196 12.51 7.87 -5.45
C PHE A 196 12.48 9.37 -5.79
N ASN A 197 13.04 10.25 -4.96
CA ASN A 197 12.99 11.69 -5.19
C ASN A 197 13.66 12.11 -6.51
N ASN A 198 14.68 11.38 -6.96
CA ASN A 198 15.33 11.58 -8.25
C ASN A 198 14.40 11.25 -9.43
N VAL A 199 13.39 10.41 -9.23
CA VAL A 199 12.40 10.01 -10.24
C VAL A 199 11.09 10.78 -10.06
N ALA A 200 10.67 11.01 -8.80
CA ALA A 200 9.40 11.66 -8.49
C ALA A 200 9.33 13.11 -9.00
N ARG A 201 10.44 13.85 -8.93
CA ARG A 201 10.49 15.26 -9.34
C ARG A 201 10.16 15.48 -10.82
N PRO A 202 10.73 14.74 -11.80
CA PRO A 202 10.31 14.80 -13.20
C PRO A 202 8.85 14.38 -13.42
N ILE A 203 8.37 13.34 -12.73
CA ILE A 203 6.99 12.88 -12.82
C ILE A 203 6.00 13.97 -12.38
N LEU A 204 6.36 14.71 -11.33
CA LEU A 204 5.58 15.83 -10.82
C LEU A 204 5.75 17.11 -11.65
N HIS A 205 6.58 17.10 -12.69
CA HIS A 205 6.95 18.28 -13.46
C HIS A 205 7.51 19.43 -12.60
N ALA A 206 8.15 19.11 -11.47
CA ALA A 206 8.75 20.10 -10.58
C ALA A 206 10.13 20.60 -11.06
N ASP A 207 10.64 20.07 -12.16
CA ASP A 207 11.91 20.41 -12.81
C ASP A 207 11.73 21.15 -14.14
N VAL A 208 10.49 21.41 -14.55
CA VAL A 208 10.24 22.07 -15.83
C VAL A 208 10.53 23.57 -15.76
N VAL A 209 10.86 24.12 -16.95
CA VAL A 209 11.03 25.55 -17.16
C VAL A 209 9.71 26.14 -17.65
N VAL A 210 9.20 27.13 -16.93
CA VAL A 210 7.99 27.86 -17.30
C VAL A 210 8.36 29.31 -17.65
N ASN A 211 8.04 29.75 -18.84
CA ASN A 211 8.39 31.10 -19.32
C ASN A 211 9.88 31.46 -19.14
N GLY A 212 10.77 30.49 -19.41
CA GLY A 212 12.22 30.69 -19.26
C GLY A 212 12.75 30.63 -17.82
N THR A 213 11.89 30.39 -16.84
CA THR A 213 12.25 30.31 -15.42
C THR A 213 12.04 28.92 -14.86
N GLN A 214 13.07 28.37 -14.22
CA GLN A 214 12.96 27.17 -13.43
C GLN A 214 12.70 27.54 -11.96
N TYR A 215 11.50 27.28 -11.47
CA TYR A 215 11.10 27.57 -10.11
C TYR A 215 11.69 26.52 -9.15
N GLN A 216 12.62 26.93 -8.30
CA GLN A 216 13.32 26.03 -7.36
C GLN A 216 13.11 26.42 -5.88
N GLY A 217 12.24 27.39 -5.62
CA GLY A 217 11.95 27.88 -4.28
C GLY A 217 12.95 28.93 -3.76
N ASP A 218 13.61 29.65 -4.68
CA ASP A 218 14.50 30.75 -4.30
C ASP A 218 13.74 31.83 -3.50
N GLY A 219 14.26 32.19 -2.32
CA GLY A 219 13.62 33.14 -1.42
C GLY A 219 12.48 32.60 -0.57
N GLU A 220 11.99 31.39 -0.87
CA GLU A 220 10.84 30.79 -0.18
C GLU A 220 11.24 30.06 1.10
N ILE A 221 10.30 29.97 2.03
CA ILE A 221 10.42 29.22 3.28
C ILE A 221 9.38 28.12 3.32
N ILE A 222 9.84 26.88 3.44
CA ILE A 222 8.98 25.72 3.63
C ILE A 222 8.97 25.35 5.11
N ALA A 223 7.76 25.30 5.69
CA ALA A 223 7.55 24.85 7.06
C ALA A 223 7.13 23.39 7.10
N VAL A 224 7.85 22.59 7.88
CA VAL A 224 7.56 21.16 8.10
C VAL A 224 7.28 20.94 9.59
N ALA A 225 6.21 20.22 9.93
CA ALA A 225 5.87 19.82 11.28
C ALA A 225 5.90 18.30 11.38
N ASP A 226 6.95 17.72 11.96
CA ASP A 226 7.21 16.28 11.90
C ASP A 226 7.99 15.75 13.12
N THR A 227 8.61 14.57 13.01
CA THR A 227 9.32 13.85 14.09
C THR A 227 10.60 14.53 14.54
N GLY A 228 11.15 15.47 13.77
CA GLY A 228 12.40 16.20 14.03
C GLY A 228 13.18 16.43 12.76
N PHE A 229 14.43 16.89 12.92
CA PHE A 229 15.30 17.15 11.81
C PHE A 229 16.75 16.79 12.14
N ASP A 230 17.32 15.87 11.37
CA ASP A 230 18.73 15.46 11.37
C ASP A 230 19.28 15.39 12.81
N LYS A 231 20.39 16.05 13.08
CA LYS A 231 21.02 16.15 14.41
C LYS A 231 20.40 17.24 15.31
N GLY A 232 19.36 17.94 14.86
CA GLY A 232 18.74 19.03 15.62
C GLY A 232 19.53 20.33 15.60
N SER A 233 20.39 20.53 14.63
CA SER A 233 21.21 21.72 14.43
C SER A 233 20.79 22.49 13.19
N THR A 234 21.02 23.82 13.16
CA THR A 234 20.80 24.63 11.96
C THR A 234 22.05 24.73 11.09
N SER A 235 23.23 24.39 11.63
CA SER A 235 24.53 24.51 10.98
C SER A 235 25.24 23.15 10.77
N ASN A 236 25.17 22.26 11.77
CA ASN A 236 25.71 20.88 11.62
C ASN A 236 24.62 19.96 11.08
N VAL A 237 24.42 20.01 9.78
CA VAL A 237 23.34 19.31 9.06
C VAL A 237 23.91 18.45 7.94
N HIS A 238 23.09 17.51 7.47
CA HIS A 238 23.41 16.76 6.26
C HIS A 238 23.70 17.73 5.08
N PRO A 239 24.71 17.45 4.23
CA PRO A 239 25.13 18.34 3.15
C PRO A 239 24.00 18.84 2.24
N ALA A 240 22.96 18.02 2.02
CA ALA A 240 21.78 18.39 1.24
C ALA A 240 20.98 19.58 1.79
N PHE A 241 21.28 20.05 3.00
CA PHE A 241 20.59 21.18 3.66
C PHE A 241 21.52 22.34 4.05
N THR A 242 22.78 22.24 3.74
CA THR A 242 23.79 23.24 4.15
C THR A 242 23.36 24.66 3.82
N GLY A 243 23.38 25.56 4.83
CA GLY A 243 23.03 26.97 4.70
C GLY A 243 21.54 27.27 4.51
N ARG A 244 20.67 26.24 4.49
CA ARG A 244 19.25 26.43 4.17
C ARG A 244 18.29 26.08 5.31
N VAL A 245 18.76 25.80 6.51
CA VAL A 245 17.94 25.63 7.72
C VAL A 245 17.76 26.95 8.43
N ALA A 246 16.60 27.58 8.30
CA ALA A 246 16.32 28.89 8.87
C ALA A 246 16.02 28.81 10.37
N LYS A 247 15.20 27.82 10.80
CA LYS A 247 14.81 27.69 12.21
C LYS A 247 14.33 26.25 12.51
N LEU A 248 14.65 25.79 13.73
CA LEU A 248 14.13 24.56 14.31
C LEU A 248 13.38 24.87 15.59
N TYR A 249 12.21 24.26 15.76
CA TYR A 249 11.38 24.35 16.95
C TYR A 249 11.22 22.98 17.58
N ALA A 250 11.47 22.86 18.88
CA ALA A 250 11.26 21.66 19.67
C ALA A 250 9.98 21.81 20.51
N LEU A 251 8.82 21.84 19.87
CA LEU A 251 7.53 22.06 20.53
C LEU A 251 7.22 20.93 21.53
N GLY A 252 6.86 21.33 22.77
CA GLY A 252 6.54 20.38 23.83
C GLY A 252 7.77 19.70 24.46
N ARG A 253 8.98 20.23 24.25
CA ARG A 253 10.22 19.74 24.85
C ARG A 253 10.91 20.83 25.69
N THR A 254 11.62 20.39 26.72
CA THR A 254 12.29 21.26 27.67
C THR A 254 13.58 21.91 27.15
N SER A 255 14.09 21.50 25.98
CA SER A 255 15.33 22.01 25.38
C SER A 255 15.21 22.14 23.87
N PRO A 256 15.59 23.27 23.25
CA PRO A 256 15.69 23.48 21.83
C PRO A 256 16.61 22.47 21.11
N ALA A 257 17.66 21.98 21.80
CA ALA A 257 18.59 20.97 21.29
C ALA A 257 17.90 19.61 20.98
N LYS A 258 16.63 19.42 21.37
CA LYS A 258 15.87 18.20 21.13
C LYS A 258 15.01 18.27 19.87
N SER A 259 15.37 19.08 18.90
CA SER A 259 14.76 19.06 17.57
C SER A 259 15.36 18.00 16.64
N ASN A 260 16.31 17.20 17.11
CA ASN A 260 16.88 16.07 16.36
C ASN A 260 15.83 15.04 15.96
N ASP A 261 16.11 14.26 14.94
CA ASP A 261 15.18 13.27 14.36
C ASP A 261 15.69 11.82 14.50
N PRO A 262 15.55 11.19 15.67
CA PRO A 262 15.94 9.79 15.83
C PRO A 262 15.08 8.82 15.03
N HIS A 263 13.90 9.25 14.54
CA HIS A 263 13.00 8.44 13.72
C HIS A 263 13.38 8.49 12.23
N GLY A 264 13.97 9.60 11.78
CA GLY A 264 14.38 9.82 10.38
C GLY A 264 13.26 10.33 9.46
N HIS A 265 11.99 10.22 9.85
CA HIS A 265 10.84 10.56 8.99
C HIS A 265 10.81 12.05 8.65
N GLY A 266 10.90 12.94 9.63
CA GLY A 266 10.87 14.40 9.40
C GLY A 266 12.05 14.89 8.56
N THR A 267 13.22 14.29 8.74
CA THR A 267 14.40 14.54 7.91
C THR A 267 14.17 14.13 6.46
N HIS A 268 13.56 12.95 6.26
CA HIS A 268 13.21 12.48 4.92
C HIS A 268 12.17 13.37 4.25
N VAL A 269 11.10 13.76 4.97
CA VAL A 269 10.07 14.70 4.48
C VAL A 269 10.70 16.04 4.08
N ALA A 270 11.58 16.58 4.91
CA ALA A 270 12.33 17.80 4.56
C ALA A 270 13.20 17.61 3.31
N GLY A 271 13.80 16.43 3.15
CA GLY A 271 14.56 16.05 1.95
C GLY A 271 13.71 16.05 0.69
N SER A 272 12.54 15.45 0.75
CA SER A 272 11.58 15.42 -0.37
C SER A 272 11.07 16.82 -0.72
N ALA A 273 10.91 17.70 0.26
CA ALA A 273 10.45 19.06 0.03
C ALA A 273 11.55 19.96 -0.57
N LEU A 274 12.74 19.96 0.02
CA LEU A 274 13.79 20.96 -0.31
C LEU A 274 15.23 20.45 -0.24
N GLY A 275 15.46 19.15 -0.13
CA GLY A 275 16.81 18.59 -0.17
C GLY A 275 17.53 18.95 -1.47
N ASN A 276 18.84 19.18 -1.41
CA ASN A 276 19.69 19.40 -2.58
C ASN A 276 21.02 18.67 -2.38
N GLY A 277 21.07 17.44 -2.78
CA GLY A 277 22.21 16.56 -2.58
C GLY A 277 22.61 15.81 -3.83
N THR A 278 23.67 15.03 -3.72
CA THR A 278 24.15 14.13 -4.76
C THR A 278 24.39 12.74 -4.17
N SER A 279 24.14 11.70 -4.96
CA SER A 279 24.41 10.32 -4.61
C SER A 279 25.05 9.61 -5.81
N SER A 280 26.21 9.02 -5.60
CA SER A 280 26.89 8.22 -6.62
C SER A 280 26.14 6.91 -6.91
N THR A 281 25.45 6.36 -5.89
CA THR A 281 24.73 5.09 -5.99
C THR A 281 23.32 5.24 -6.57
N MET A 282 22.73 6.44 -6.53
CA MET A 282 21.36 6.72 -6.97
C MET A 282 21.31 7.59 -8.24
N GLY A 283 22.38 7.70 -8.98
CA GLY A 283 22.38 8.36 -10.30
C GLY A 283 22.58 9.87 -10.28
N GLY A 284 23.27 10.43 -9.30
CA GLY A 284 23.72 11.83 -9.34
C GLY A 284 22.91 12.78 -8.45
N ALA A 285 22.32 13.82 -9.01
CA ALA A 285 21.59 14.84 -8.24
C ALA A 285 20.27 14.27 -7.66
N ILE A 286 20.14 14.34 -6.35
CA ILE A 286 18.91 13.99 -5.62
C ILE A 286 18.34 15.27 -5.03
N GLN A 287 17.25 15.75 -5.61
CA GLN A 287 16.64 17.02 -5.26
C GLN A 287 15.19 16.85 -4.83
N GLY A 288 14.79 17.59 -3.81
CA GLY A 288 13.38 17.80 -3.47
C GLY A 288 12.69 18.72 -4.47
N THR A 289 11.40 18.96 -4.24
CA THR A 289 10.56 19.79 -5.13
C THR A 289 11.08 21.21 -5.26
N ALA A 290 11.54 21.82 -4.13
CA ALA A 290 12.05 23.19 -4.06
C ALA A 290 13.49 23.23 -3.50
N PRO A 291 14.51 22.79 -4.25
CA PRO A 291 15.86 22.56 -3.73
C PRO A 291 16.61 23.82 -3.30
N ARG A 292 16.09 25.01 -3.56
CA ARG A 292 16.67 26.29 -3.12
C ARG A 292 15.89 26.98 -2.01
N ALA A 293 14.76 26.42 -1.62
CA ALA A 293 14.00 26.95 -0.48
C ALA A 293 14.75 26.76 0.85
N ARG A 294 14.34 27.54 1.86
CA ARG A 294 14.84 27.44 3.24
C ARG A 294 13.85 26.68 4.12
N LEU A 295 14.36 25.93 5.09
CA LEU A 295 13.59 25.07 5.99
C LEU A 295 13.29 25.80 7.30
N VAL A 296 12.03 25.75 7.72
CA VAL A 296 11.61 25.90 9.11
C VAL A 296 10.99 24.57 9.54
N LEU A 297 11.52 23.92 10.57
CA LEU A 297 10.97 22.66 11.03
C LEU A 297 10.55 22.72 12.49
N SER A 298 9.34 22.22 12.76
CA SER A 298 8.76 22.07 14.09
C SER A 298 8.70 20.60 14.46
N ARG A 299 9.50 20.17 15.43
CA ARG A 299 9.35 18.84 16.00
C ARG A 299 8.16 18.80 16.95
N ARG A 300 7.19 17.94 16.68
CA ARG A 300 6.09 17.64 17.59
C ARG A 300 6.49 16.48 18.51
N SER A 301 6.46 16.69 19.82
CA SER A 301 6.58 15.60 20.79
C SER A 301 5.20 15.04 21.09
N THR A 302 4.97 13.78 20.82
CA THR A 302 3.93 13.02 21.51
C THR A 302 4.54 12.40 22.76
N ARG A 303 3.92 12.58 23.92
CA ARG A 303 4.20 11.73 25.08
C ARG A 303 3.81 10.32 24.67
N ALA A 304 4.72 9.37 24.80
CA ALA A 304 4.60 8.00 24.38
C ALA A 304 4.44 7.81 22.85
N GLY A 305 5.41 7.29 22.20
CA GLY A 305 5.58 6.67 20.88
C GLY A 305 4.43 6.52 19.87
N ALA A 306 3.26 7.07 20.13
CA ALA A 306 2.08 6.96 19.29
C ALA A 306 1.88 8.23 18.44
N TRP A 307 1.79 8.06 17.17
CA TRP A 307 1.33 9.05 16.19
C TRP A 307 -0.19 9.23 16.38
N ALA A 308 -0.60 10.12 17.30
CA ALA A 308 -2.00 10.50 17.38
C ALA A 308 -2.27 11.64 16.42
N ALA A 309 -3.07 11.38 15.38
CA ALA A 309 -3.72 12.42 14.60
C ALA A 309 -4.64 13.22 15.52
N SER A 310 -4.14 14.29 16.11
CA SER A 310 -4.97 15.19 16.92
C SER A 310 -5.75 16.12 16.00
N ARG A 311 -7.08 16.01 16.05
CA ARG A 311 -8.01 17.06 15.62
C ARG A 311 -7.57 18.39 16.22
N PRO A 312 -7.67 19.51 15.51
CA PRO A 312 -7.44 20.82 16.11
C PRO A 312 -8.58 21.11 17.09
N THR A 313 -8.34 20.94 18.38
CA THR A 313 -9.15 21.59 19.38
C THR A 313 -8.66 23.03 19.49
N SER A 314 -9.52 23.97 19.18
CA SER A 314 -9.33 25.38 19.41
C SER A 314 -9.21 25.64 20.92
N THR A 315 -8.00 25.67 21.42
CA THR A 315 -7.68 26.28 22.71
C THR A 315 -6.65 27.36 22.47
N THR A 316 -7.09 28.58 22.63
CA THR A 316 -6.36 29.81 22.68
C THR A 316 -5.23 29.69 23.70
N SER A 317 -4.01 29.43 23.27
CA SER A 317 -2.81 29.65 24.08
C SER A 317 -2.23 31.00 23.74
N SER A 318 -2.43 31.95 24.60
CA SER A 318 -1.92 33.30 24.55
C SER A 318 -0.41 33.33 24.88
N ASN A 319 0.43 32.80 23.98
CA ASN A 319 1.86 33.14 23.95
C ASN A 319 2.33 33.08 22.50
N ARG A 320 1.97 34.13 21.79
CA ARG A 320 2.48 34.44 20.46
C ARG A 320 3.74 35.25 20.65
N PRO A 321 4.91 34.81 20.19
CA PRO A 321 6.02 35.73 20.05
C PRO A 321 5.67 36.74 18.96
N THR A 322 5.53 38.00 19.35
CA THR A 322 5.43 39.14 18.45
C THR A 322 6.75 39.30 17.73
N THR A 323 6.91 38.69 16.60
CA THR A 323 7.83 39.13 15.56
C THR A 323 7.15 38.87 14.21
N THR A 324 6.73 39.99 13.67
CA THR A 324 6.09 40.18 12.40
C THR A 324 6.96 39.67 11.25
N THR A 325 6.71 38.51 10.75
CA THR A 325 6.93 38.19 9.33
C THR A 325 5.74 37.34 8.87
N ARG A 326 4.76 38.02 8.41
CA ARG A 326 3.58 37.51 7.77
C ARG A 326 4.01 36.88 6.44
N PRO A 327 3.76 35.63 6.12
CA PRO A 327 3.73 35.21 4.74
C PRO A 327 2.47 35.86 4.17
N ALA A 328 2.66 36.83 3.28
CA ALA A 328 1.60 37.46 2.56
C ALA A 328 0.99 36.46 1.55
N PHE A 329 -0.04 35.75 1.98
CA PHE A 329 -1.05 35.26 1.06
C PHE A 329 -2.17 36.28 1.14
N THR A 330 -2.10 37.32 0.34
CA THR A 330 -3.21 38.24 0.07
C THR A 330 -3.97 37.60 -1.09
N PRO A 331 -5.23 37.18 -0.91
CA PRO A 331 -6.07 36.94 -2.07
C PRO A 331 -6.40 38.31 -2.66
N THR A 332 -5.72 38.68 -3.74
CA THR A 332 -6.20 39.74 -4.63
C THR A 332 -7.56 39.30 -5.15
N ARG A 333 -8.59 40.00 -4.73
CA ARG A 333 -9.92 39.95 -5.36
C ARG A 333 -9.70 40.08 -6.85
N GLY A 334 -10.13 39.05 -7.58
CA GLY A 334 -10.03 38.98 -9.01
C GLY A 334 -10.65 40.17 -9.70
N ALA A 335 -9.95 40.69 -10.67
CA ALA A 335 -10.53 41.49 -11.74
C ALA A 335 -11.56 40.61 -12.49
N PRO A 336 -12.68 41.19 -12.96
CA PRO A 336 -13.66 40.45 -13.73
C PRO A 336 -13.01 39.89 -15.01
N PRO A 337 -13.44 38.73 -15.50
CA PRO A 337 -12.93 38.19 -16.74
C PRO A 337 -13.25 39.10 -17.90
N PRO A 338 -12.37 39.21 -18.91
CA PRO A 338 -12.65 39.97 -20.13
C PRO A 338 -13.84 39.34 -20.88
N PRO A 339 -14.62 40.14 -21.61
CA PRO A 339 -15.77 39.62 -22.34
C PRO A 339 -15.33 38.63 -23.42
N ALA A 340 -16.07 37.54 -23.53
CA ALA A 340 -15.86 36.50 -24.54
C ALA A 340 -15.97 37.11 -25.96
N SER A 341 -14.92 36.95 -26.76
CA SER A 341 -14.94 37.21 -28.18
C SER A 341 -15.83 36.21 -28.92
N PRO A 342 -16.57 36.59 -29.92
CA PRO A 342 -17.48 35.69 -30.63
C PRO A 342 -16.70 34.64 -31.43
N MET A 343 -17.04 33.38 -31.25
CA MET A 343 -16.58 32.28 -32.06
C MET A 343 -17.14 32.38 -33.48
N THR A 344 -16.24 32.45 -34.45
CA THR A 344 -16.57 32.23 -35.86
C THR A 344 -16.58 30.72 -36.12
N PRO A 345 -17.57 30.14 -36.81
CA PRO A 345 -17.60 28.75 -37.15
C PRO A 345 -16.78 28.47 -38.42
N ALA A 346 -15.79 27.62 -38.34
CA ALA A 346 -15.13 27.08 -39.52
C ALA A 346 -14.77 25.61 -39.37
N HIS A 347 -15.49 24.81 -40.17
CA HIS A 347 -15.13 23.54 -40.77
C HIS A 347 -15.01 22.26 -39.91
N ALA A 348 -16.11 21.54 -39.98
CA ALA A 348 -16.16 20.09 -39.96
C ALA A 348 -15.33 19.48 -41.10
N ARG A 349 -14.55 18.43 -40.83
CA ARG A 349 -14.07 17.27 -41.56
C ARG A 349 -12.81 16.78 -40.82
N SER A 350 -12.60 15.55 -40.49
CA SER A 350 -12.84 14.25 -41.11
C SER A 350 -12.55 13.19 -40.07
N THR A 351 -13.35 12.17 -40.07
CA THR A 351 -13.14 10.86 -39.46
C THR A 351 -11.84 10.23 -39.94
N THR A 352 -11.01 9.73 -38.99
CA THR A 352 -10.19 8.53 -39.25
C THR A 352 -9.96 7.80 -37.94
N SER A 353 -10.47 6.59 -37.92
CA SER A 353 -10.22 5.54 -36.94
C SER A 353 -8.77 5.11 -36.97
N CYS A 354 -8.18 4.89 -35.80
CA CYS A 354 -7.10 3.94 -35.55
C CYS A 354 -6.92 3.91 -34.04
N GLY A 355 -7.17 2.82 -33.34
CA GLY A 355 -6.38 1.63 -33.38
C GLY A 355 -5.74 1.51 -32.02
N THR A 356 -6.29 0.61 -31.24
CA THR A 356 -5.76 0.00 -30.01
C THR A 356 -4.24 -0.05 -29.93
N SER A 357 -3.70 0.35 -28.78
CA SER A 357 -2.60 -0.38 -28.16
C SER A 357 -2.56 -0.07 -26.66
N ARG A 358 -2.78 -1.11 -25.90
CA ARG A 358 -2.46 -1.21 -24.47
C ARG A 358 -0.95 -1.14 -24.30
N THR A 359 -0.54 -0.61 -23.19
CA THR A 359 0.47 -1.07 -22.23
C THR A 359 0.81 0.08 -21.30
N TRP A 360 0.66 -0.03 -20.14
CA TRP A 360 1.16 -0.36 -18.79
C TRP A 360 0.21 0.15 -17.72
#